data_05422b1ef4b1cd3f34c51e3b64315980
#
_entry.id   05422b1ef4b1cd3f34c51e3b64315980
#
_cell.length_a   1.000
_cell.length_b   1.000
_cell.length_c   1.000
_cell.angle_alpha   90.00
_cell.angle_beta   90.00
_cell.angle_gamma   90.00
#
_symmetry.space_group_name_H-M   'P 1'
#
loop_
_entity.id
_entity.type
_entity.pdbx_description
1 polymer ?
#
loop_
_entity_poly.entity_id
_entity_poly.type
_entity_poly.pdbx_seq_one_letter_code
_entity_poly.pdbx_strand_id
1 'polypeptide(L)'
;SHGLMKEPVVFRSHGGRGSAIANGDLHIDVAFLGASSSDPAGNASGYSRSEHAKSICGSLGYAKPDAQYADKVVIITDDLVDYPNTPNSISEHDVDYVVLVDSVGDSSKISSGAIRDTKNPRDILLAMNAAKVIVNSGYFKEGFSIQTGSGGASLAAVKYIREEMIKRGI
;
A
#
# COMPACT_ATOMS: atom_id res chain seq x y z
N SER A 1 15.77 14.02 1.40
CA SER A 1 16.15 15.37 1.80
C SER A 1 17.47 15.37 2.57
N HIS A 2 17.55 15.57 3.86
CA HIS A 2 18.81 15.60 4.64
C HIS A 2 19.92 16.52 4.06
N GLY A 3 19.53 17.56 3.29
CA GLY A 3 20.47 18.50 2.72
C GLY A 3 21.28 18.00 1.50
N LEU A 4 20.93 16.82 0.96
CA LEU A 4 21.63 16.26 -0.20
C LEU A 4 21.11 16.76 -1.55
N MET A 5 19.94 17.39 -1.56
CA MET A 5 19.34 17.96 -2.77
C MET A 5 19.86 19.39 -2.97
N LYS A 6 20.19 19.73 -4.21
CA LYS A 6 20.60 21.11 -4.57
C LYS A 6 19.42 22.07 -4.55
N GLU A 7 18.27 21.61 -5.01
CA GLU A 7 17.04 22.39 -5.08
C GLU A 7 16.14 22.14 -3.86
N PRO A 8 15.29 23.08 -3.48
CA PRO A 8 14.31 22.90 -2.42
C PRO A 8 13.41 21.70 -2.66
N VAL A 9 13.18 20.93 -1.61
CA VAL A 9 12.25 19.77 -1.67
C VAL A 9 10.83 20.25 -1.40
N VAL A 10 9.92 19.92 -2.28
CA VAL A 10 8.49 20.18 -2.10
C VAL A 10 7.86 19.01 -1.37
N PHE A 11 7.30 19.26 -0.20
CA PHE A 11 6.56 18.28 0.58
C PHE A 11 5.06 18.38 0.26
N ARG A 12 4.44 17.24 0.00
CA ARG A 12 2.99 17.12 -0.19
C ARG A 12 2.43 16.07 0.75
N SER A 13 1.16 16.20 1.12
CA SER A 13 0.46 15.10 1.79
C SER A 13 0.30 13.90 0.85
N HIS A 14 -0.01 12.74 1.39
CA HIS A 14 -0.25 11.55 0.59
C HIS A 14 -1.32 11.78 -0.49
N GLY A 15 -2.49 12.29 -0.12
CA GLY A 15 -3.53 12.62 -1.09
C GLY A 15 -3.16 13.78 -2.02
N GLY A 16 -2.39 14.75 -1.52
CA GLY A 16 -1.93 15.90 -2.30
C GLY A 16 -0.97 15.55 -3.44
N ARG A 17 -0.21 14.43 -3.34
CA ARG A 17 0.63 13.97 -4.44
C ARG A 17 -0.20 13.49 -5.63
N GLY A 18 -1.16 12.60 -5.37
CA GLY A 18 -2.04 12.09 -6.43
C GLY A 18 -2.84 13.22 -7.12
N SER A 19 -3.36 14.18 -6.32
CA SER A 19 -4.06 15.35 -6.87
C SER A 19 -3.15 16.22 -7.74
N ALA A 20 -1.90 16.43 -7.33
CA ALA A 20 -0.95 17.22 -8.10
C ALA A 20 -0.60 16.59 -9.45
N ILE A 21 -0.52 15.25 -9.50
CA ILE A 21 -0.30 14.52 -10.76
C ILE A 21 -1.55 14.65 -11.65
N ALA A 22 -2.72 14.36 -11.11
CA ALA A 22 -3.98 14.40 -11.86
C ALA A 22 -4.33 15.78 -12.40
N ASN A 23 -3.96 16.85 -11.68
CA ASN A 23 -4.19 18.23 -12.09
C ASN A 23 -3.08 18.81 -12.99
N GLY A 24 -2.02 18.06 -13.25
CA GLY A 24 -0.89 18.53 -14.05
C GLY A 24 0.12 19.42 -13.31
N ASP A 25 -0.04 19.63 -12.00
CA ASP A 25 0.94 20.38 -11.18
C ASP A 25 2.27 19.62 -11.04
N LEU A 26 2.24 18.32 -11.22
CA LEU A 26 3.39 17.42 -11.20
C LEU A 26 3.32 16.53 -12.43
N HIS A 27 4.18 16.79 -13.40
CA HIS A 27 4.31 15.98 -14.60
C HIS A 27 5.26 14.79 -14.37
N ILE A 28 4.95 13.67 -14.98
CA ILE A 28 5.75 12.44 -14.93
C ILE A 28 6.02 12.00 -16.37
N ASP A 29 7.26 12.10 -16.81
CA ASP A 29 7.67 11.65 -18.15
C ASP A 29 7.66 10.12 -18.23
N VAL A 30 8.26 9.44 -17.24
CA VAL A 30 8.31 7.98 -17.20
C VAL A 30 8.08 7.48 -15.78
N ALA A 31 7.11 6.58 -15.61
CA ALA A 31 6.85 5.88 -14.37
C ALA A 31 7.46 4.47 -14.43
N PHE A 32 8.41 4.18 -13.56
CA PHE A 32 8.92 2.82 -13.31
C PHE A 32 8.24 2.24 -12.09
N LEU A 33 7.42 1.23 -12.28
CA LEU A 33 6.53 0.70 -11.26
C LEU A 33 6.86 -0.78 -10.96
N GLY A 34 7.33 -1.06 -9.76
CA GLY A 34 7.53 -2.43 -9.29
C GLY A 34 6.19 -3.09 -8.96
N ALA A 35 5.95 -4.29 -9.47
CA ALA A 35 4.76 -5.08 -9.20
C ALA A 35 5.11 -6.49 -8.75
N SER A 36 4.33 -7.06 -7.83
CA SER A 36 4.51 -8.44 -7.37
C SER A 36 4.19 -9.47 -8.45
N SER A 37 3.33 -9.11 -9.40
CA SER A 37 3.04 -9.89 -10.60
C SER A 37 2.54 -8.99 -11.72
N SER A 38 2.79 -9.40 -12.95
CA SER A 38 2.22 -8.79 -14.16
C SER A 38 1.98 -9.88 -15.20
N ASP A 39 0.99 -9.69 -16.07
CA ASP A 39 0.93 -10.45 -17.31
C ASP A 39 1.69 -9.73 -18.44
N PRO A 40 1.89 -10.39 -19.60
CA PRO A 40 2.60 -9.79 -20.71
C PRO A 40 1.94 -8.54 -21.31
N ALA A 41 0.64 -8.36 -21.08
CA ALA A 41 -0.09 -7.18 -21.55
C ALA A 41 0.05 -5.98 -20.61
N GLY A 42 0.48 -6.20 -19.35
CA GLY A 42 0.71 -5.12 -18.38
C GLY A 42 -0.31 -5.05 -17.25
N ASN A 43 -1.26 -5.98 -17.15
CA ASN A 43 -2.13 -6.04 -15.98
C ASN A 43 -1.29 -6.38 -14.75
N ALA A 44 -1.05 -5.40 -13.88
CA ALA A 44 -0.13 -5.52 -12.76
C ALA A 44 -0.83 -5.47 -11.40
N SER A 45 -0.32 -6.27 -10.46
CA SER A 45 -0.85 -6.39 -9.11
C SER A 45 0.26 -6.26 -8.06
N GLY A 46 -0.06 -5.66 -6.92
CA GLY A 46 0.78 -5.69 -5.72
C GLY A 46 0.76 -7.03 -4.98
N TYR A 47 0.03 -8.00 -5.49
CA TYR A 47 -0.11 -9.33 -4.96
C TYR A 47 0.15 -10.36 -6.07
N SER A 48 0.81 -11.47 -5.74
CA SER A 48 0.92 -12.62 -6.62
C SER A 48 0.41 -13.89 -5.94
N ARG A 49 -0.24 -14.75 -6.72
CA ARG A 49 -0.65 -16.11 -6.33
C ARG A 49 0.32 -17.17 -6.83
N SER A 50 1.30 -16.76 -7.60
CA SER A 50 2.31 -17.67 -8.15
C SER A 50 3.22 -18.20 -7.06
N GLU A 51 3.56 -19.49 -7.14
CA GLU A 51 4.59 -20.10 -6.30
C GLU A 51 6.00 -19.57 -6.62
N HIS A 52 6.14 -18.89 -7.75
CA HIS A 52 7.40 -18.29 -8.22
C HIS A 52 7.59 -16.85 -7.76
N ALA A 53 6.59 -16.23 -7.14
CA ALA A 53 6.69 -14.88 -6.64
C ALA A 53 7.84 -14.74 -5.64
N LYS A 54 8.84 -13.94 -6.00
CA LYS A 54 10.05 -13.71 -5.18
C LYS A 54 9.95 -12.44 -4.37
N SER A 55 9.26 -11.45 -4.89
CA SER A 55 9.16 -10.13 -4.31
C SER A 55 7.72 -9.77 -3.96
N ILE A 56 7.56 -9.10 -2.84
CA ILE A 56 6.29 -8.53 -2.41
C ILE A 56 6.42 -7.02 -2.52
N CYS A 57 5.56 -6.39 -3.31
CA CYS A 57 5.44 -4.95 -3.35
C CYS A 57 4.54 -4.47 -2.21
N GLY A 58 4.64 -3.18 -1.87
CA GLY A 58 3.61 -2.52 -1.10
C GLY A 58 2.31 -2.36 -1.93
N SER A 59 1.30 -1.70 -1.34
CA SER A 59 0.09 -1.39 -2.10
C SER A 59 0.45 -0.48 -3.28
N LEU A 60 -0.15 -0.72 -4.44
CA LEU A 60 0.06 0.07 -5.66
C LEU A 60 -0.81 1.34 -5.71
N GLY A 61 -1.36 1.78 -4.58
CA GLY A 61 -2.24 2.94 -4.51
C GLY A 61 -1.62 4.24 -5.02
N TYR A 62 -0.34 4.48 -4.73
CA TYR A 62 0.39 5.62 -5.29
C TYR A 62 0.84 5.39 -6.73
N ALA A 63 1.15 4.16 -7.10
CA ALA A 63 1.53 3.81 -8.45
C ALA A 63 0.38 3.98 -9.44
N LYS A 64 -0.88 3.91 -8.98
CA LYS A 64 -2.04 4.06 -9.86
C LYS A 64 -2.13 5.45 -10.52
N PRO A 65 -2.10 6.59 -9.82
CA PRO A 65 -2.03 7.88 -10.48
C PRO A 65 -0.75 8.06 -11.30
N ASP A 66 0.38 7.50 -10.90
CA ASP A 66 1.60 7.54 -11.71
C ASP A 66 1.36 6.80 -13.05
N ALA A 67 0.73 5.62 -13.05
CA ALA A 67 0.40 4.89 -14.27
C ALA A 67 -0.62 5.63 -15.15
N GLN A 68 -1.63 6.25 -14.55
CA GLN A 68 -2.70 6.91 -15.32
C GLN A 68 -2.28 8.21 -16.00
N TYR A 69 -1.25 8.89 -15.51
CA TYR A 69 -0.91 10.24 -15.94
C TYR A 69 0.54 10.42 -16.38
N ALA A 70 1.39 9.38 -16.32
CA ALA A 70 2.72 9.45 -16.90
C ALA A 70 2.66 9.33 -18.43
N ASP A 71 3.62 9.94 -19.12
CA ASP A 71 3.73 9.84 -20.58
C ASP A 71 4.12 8.41 -21.01
N LYS A 72 4.91 7.73 -20.17
CA LYS A 72 5.30 6.32 -20.36
C LYS A 72 5.28 5.57 -19.06
N VAL A 73 4.81 4.32 -19.13
CA VAL A 73 4.69 3.42 -17.96
C VAL A 73 5.42 2.12 -18.21
N VAL A 74 6.35 1.81 -17.33
CA VAL A 74 7.14 0.58 -17.34
C VAL A 74 6.83 -0.21 -16.08
N ILE A 75 6.21 -1.35 -16.23
CA ILE A 75 6.03 -2.32 -15.14
C ILE A 75 7.30 -3.17 -15.02
N ILE A 76 7.82 -3.30 -13.81
CA ILE A 76 8.95 -4.17 -13.48
C ILE A 76 8.43 -5.26 -12.54
N THR A 77 8.57 -6.51 -12.95
CA THR A 77 8.14 -7.66 -12.14
C THR A 77 9.16 -8.78 -12.17
N ASP A 78 9.21 -9.60 -11.15
CA ASP A 78 9.94 -10.87 -11.11
C ASP A 78 9.00 -12.09 -11.16
N ASP A 79 7.71 -11.85 -11.43
CA ASP A 79 6.70 -12.87 -11.58
C ASP A 79 5.76 -12.53 -12.75
N LEU A 80 6.12 -13.01 -13.94
CA LEU A 80 5.31 -12.89 -15.14
C LEU A 80 4.31 -14.05 -15.17
N VAL A 81 3.03 -13.74 -15.09
CA VAL A 81 1.92 -14.72 -15.03
C VAL A 81 1.12 -14.73 -16.33
N ASP A 82 0.29 -15.75 -16.50
CA ASP A 82 -0.58 -15.88 -17.65
C ASP A 82 -1.64 -14.76 -17.69
N TYR A 83 -1.98 -14.36 -18.92
CA TYR A 83 -3.07 -13.41 -19.16
C TYR A 83 -4.44 -14.07 -18.95
N PRO A 84 -5.41 -13.37 -18.34
CA PRO A 84 -5.33 -12.06 -17.70
C PRO A 84 -4.93 -12.14 -16.21
N ASN A 85 -4.01 -11.30 -15.79
CA ASN A 85 -3.68 -11.15 -14.36
C ASN A 85 -4.78 -10.36 -13.63
N THR A 86 -5.70 -11.06 -13.01
CA THR A 86 -6.84 -10.46 -12.29
C THR A 86 -6.98 -11.00 -10.87
N PRO A 87 -7.37 -10.15 -9.89
CA PRO A 87 -7.60 -8.70 -10.00
C PRO A 87 -6.29 -7.92 -10.15
N ASN A 88 -6.31 -6.89 -10.98
CA ASN A 88 -5.17 -5.98 -11.15
C ASN A 88 -5.40 -4.64 -10.45
N SER A 89 -4.31 -3.97 -10.09
CA SER A 89 -4.31 -2.61 -9.56
C SER A 89 -3.97 -1.57 -10.63
N ILE A 90 -3.20 -1.99 -11.64
CA ILE A 90 -2.83 -1.22 -12.82
C ILE A 90 -3.28 -2.03 -14.03
N SER A 91 -4.00 -1.38 -14.93
CA SER A 91 -4.56 -2.00 -16.14
C SER A 91 -3.57 -1.95 -17.28
N GLU A 92 -3.62 -2.93 -18.17
CA GLU A 92 -2.87 -2.93 -19.43
C GLU A 92 -3.05 -1.67 -20.27
N HIS A 93 -4.19 -0.97 -20.11
CA HIS A 93 -4.46 0.28 -20.83
C HIS A 93 -3.57 1.44 -20.40
N ASP A 94 -2.98 1.34 -19.21
CA ASP A 94 -2.10 2.37 -18.64
C ASP A 94 -0.62 1.99 -18.76
N VAL A 95 -0.26 0.89 -19.46
CA VAL A 95 1.09 0.33 -19.47
C VAL A 95 1.67 0.28 -20.88
N ASP A 96 2.88 0.81 -21.04
CA ASP A 96 3.61 0.75 -22.32
C ASP A 96 4.57 -0.45 -22.40
N TYR A 97 5.20 -0.82 -21.28
CA TYR A 97 6.23 -1.85 -21.25
C TYR A 97 6.13 -2.73 -20.00
N VAL A 98 6.41 -4.01 -20.17
CA VAL A 98 6.59 -4.97 -19.08
C VAL A 98 8.01 -5.51 -19.13
N VAL A 99 8.73 -5.42 -18.01
CA VAL A 99 10.11 -5.89 -17.87
C VAL A 99 10.17 -6.97 -16.81
N LEU A 100 10.54 -8.17 -17.23
CA LEU A 100 10.83 -9.28 -16.33
C LEU A 100 12.28 -9.16 -15.83
N VAL A 101 12.45 -9.20 -14.53
CA VAL A 101 13.77 -9.15 -13.84
C VAL A 101 13.94 -10.35 -12.91
N ASP A 102 15.16 -10.62 -12.49
CA ASP A 102 15.41 -11.71 -11.52
C ASP A 102 14.87 -11.39 -10.13
N SER A 103 14.82 -10.13 -9.75
CA SER A 103 14.22 -9.64 -8.49
C SER A 103 13.90 -8.16 -8.60
N VAL A 104 12.70 -7.78 -8.18
CA VAL A 104 12.29 -6.37 -8.13
C VAL A 104 12.97 -5.65 -6.96
N GLY A 105 13.31 -6.37 -5.90
CA GLY A 105 13.99 -5.80 -4.73
C GLY A 105 13.89 -6.66 -3.48
N ASP A 106 14.38 -6.10 -2.37
CA ASP A 106 14.36 -6.77 -1.06
C ASP A 106 13.04 -6.50 -0.33
N SER A 107 12.10 -7.43 -0.44
CA SER A 107 10.77 -7.35 0.20
C SER A 107 10.83 -7.43 1.74
N SER A 108 11.92 -7.93 2.32
CA SER A 108 12.06 -8.04 3.77
C SER A 108 12.04 -6.70 4.49
N LYS A 109 12.31 -5.61 3.76
CA LYS A 109 12.29 -4.24 4.28
C LYS A 109 10.96 -3.53 4.11
N ILE A 110 10.01 -4.16 3.42
CA ILE A 110 8.67 -3.63 3.22
C ILE A 110 7.80 -4.05 4.39
N SER A 111 7.07 -3.45 5.07
CA SER A 111 6.08 -3.82 6.09
C SER A 111 6.59 -4.19 7.49
N SER A 112 7.58 -5.04 7.61
CA SER A 112 8.00 -5.57 8.93
C SER A 112 8.62 -4.51 9.87
N GLY A 113 9.19 -3.44 9.32
CA GLY A 113 9.81 -2.37 10.10
C GLY A 113 8.86 -1.35 10.73
N ALA A 114 7.62 -1.28 10.26
CA ALA A 114 6.64 -0.29 10.72
C ALA A 114 5.66 -0.84 11.78
N ILE A 115 5.50 -2.16 11.84
CA ILE A 115 4.58 -2.82 12.78
C ILE A 115 5.34 -3.12 14.06
N ARG A 116 5.19 -2.29 15.07
CA ARG A 116 5.75 -2.52 16.40
C ARG A 116 4.63 -2.52 17.43
N ASP A 117 4.53 -3.62 18.16
CA ASP A 117 3.71 -3.65 19.38
C ASP A 117 4.28 -2.64 20.37
N THR A 118 3.45 -1.69 20.76
CA THR A 118 3.85 -0.74 21.79
C THR A 118 3.89 -1.43 23.16
N LYS A 119 4.97 -1.18 23.90
CA LYS A 119 5.09 -1.55 25.31
C LYS A 119 4.90 -0.34 26.24
N ASN A 120 4.66 0.82 25.66
CA ASN A 120 4.46 2.05 26.42
C ASN A 120 3.06 2.03 27.10
N PRO A 121 2.97 2.13 28.43
CA PRO A 121 1.70 2.08 29.13
C PRO A 121 0.71 3.16 28.71
N ARG A 122 1.19 4.34 28.34
CA ARG A 122 0.37 5.46 27.85
C ARG A 122 -0.29 5.11 26.51
N ASP A 123 0.47 4.54 25.59
CA ASP A 123 -0.06 4.14 24.28
C ASP A 123 -1.05 2.97 24.42
N ILE A 124 -0.78 2.05 25.33
CA ILE A 124 -1.69 0.95 25.66
C ILE A 124 -3.01 1.49 26.21
N LEU A 125 -2.96 2.42 27.16
CA LEU A 125 -4.17 3.05 27.72
C LEU A 125 -4.96 3.82 26.64
N LEU A 126 -4.26 4.53 25.78
CA LEU A 126 -4.87 5.22 24.63
C LEU A 126 -5.54 4.22 23.68
N ALA A 127 -4.89 3.11 23.37
CA ALA A 127 -5.43 2.05 22.52
C ALA A 127 -6.70 1.41 23.13
N MET A 128 -6.70 1.14 24.43
CA MET A 128 -7.87 0.60 25.15
C MET A 128 -9.05 1.58 25.10
N ASN A 129 -8.80 2.87 25.27
CA ASN A 129 -9.85 3.89 25.22
C ASN A 129 -10.36 4.09 23.78
N ALA A 130 -9.48 4.09 22.78
CA ALA A 130 -9.87 4.14 21.37
C ALA A 130 -10.76 2.94 21.00
N ALA A 131 -10.40 1.73 21.42
CA ALA A 131 -11.23 0.55 21.21
C ALA A 131 -12.62 0.71 21.84
N LYS A 132 -12.71 1.24 23.07
CA LYS A 132 -14.02 1.50 23.71
C LYS A 132 -14.88 2.49 22.91
N VAL A 133 -14.29 3.55 22.37
CA VAL A 133 -15.01 4.51 21.52
C VAL A 133 -15.56 3.81 20.28
N ILE A 134 -14.75 2.99 19.60
CA ILE A 134 -15.15 2.25 18.40
C ILE A 134 -16.28 1.27 18.73
N VAL A 135 -16.13 0.50 19.80
CA VAL A 135 -17.14 -0.49 20.25
C VAL A 135 -18.49 0.17 20.61
N ASN A 136 -18.45 1.39 21.12
CA ASN A 136 -19.67 2.14 21.49
C ASN A 136 -20.15 3.10 20.39
N SER A 137 -19.55 3.10 19.21
CA SER A 137 -19.90 4.03 18.12
C SER A 137 -21.24 3.76 17.44
N GLY A 138 -21.82 2.58 17.68
CA GLY A 138 -23.00 2.09 16.95
C GLY A 138 -22.68 1.39 15.62
N TYR A 139 -21.43 1.48 15.15
CA TYR A 139 -20.99 0.81 13.93
C TYR A 139 -20.33 -0.55 14.17
N PHE A 140 -20.04 -0.88 15.44
CA PHE A 140 -19.39 -2.13 15.84
C PHE A 140 -20.39 -3.30 15.82
N LYS A 141 -20.57 -3.92 14.67
CA LYS A 141 -21.50 -5.02 14.40
C LYS A 141 -20.91 -5.95 13.33
N GLU A 142 -21.51 -7.11 13.12
CA GLU A 142 -21.10 -8.02 12.05
C GLU A 142 -20.99 -7.30 10.69
N GLY A 143 -19.90 -7.58 9.96
CA GLY A 143 -19.59 -6.93 8.69
C GLY A 143 -19.03 -5.51 8.79
N PHE A 144 -18.73 -5.01 9.98
CA PHE A 144 -18.10 -3.70 10.13
C PHE A 144 -16.69 -3.70 9.53
N SER A 145 -16.33 -2.58 8.92
CA SER A 145 -15.03 -2.38 8.29
C SER A 145 -14.24 -1.28 9.00
N ILE A 146 -12.97 -1.52 9.23
CA ILE A 146 -12.06 -0.58 9.88
C ILE A 146 -10.70 -0.58 9.19
N GLN A 147 -10.08 0.60 9.12
CA GLN A 147 -8.69 0.75 8.70
C GLN A 147 -7.92 1.43 9.82
N THR A 148 -6.73 0.95 10.10
CA THR A 148 -5.83 1.52 11.12
C THR A 148 -4.57 2.09 10.49
N GLY A 149 -3.94 3.02 11.20
CA GLY A 149 -2.57 3.44 10.88
C GLY A 149 -1.53 2.43 11.37
N SER A 150 -0.30 2.56 10.90
CA SER A 150 0.84 1.70 11.27
C SER A 150 1.49 2.07 12.63
N GLY A 151 1.00 3.08 13.33
CA GLY A 151 1.53 3.50 14.63
C GLY A 151 1.23 2.50 15.75
N GLY A 152 2.12 2.43 16.75
CA GLY A 152 2.02 1.46 17.84
C GLY A 152 0.68 1.49 18.61
N ALA A 153 0.15 2.69 18.91
CA ALA A 153 -1.15 2.83 19.57
C ALA A 153 -2.31 2.39 18.67
N SER A 154 -2.26 2.69 17.36
CA SER A 154 -3.29 2.28 16.40
C SER A 154 -3.36 0.77 16.26
N LEU A 155 -2.21 0.11 16.16
CA LEU A 155 -2.12 -1.35 16.09
C LEU A 155 -2.56 -2.01 17.40
N ALA A 156 -2.16 -1.44 18.54
CA ALA A 156 -2.60 -1.95 19.85
C ALA A 156 -4.13 -1.86 20.00
N ALA A 157 -4.79 -0.83 19.43
CA ALA A 157 -6.25 -0.73 19.45
C ALA A 157 -6.92 -1.90 18.75
N VAL A 158 -6.35 -2.40 17.63
CA VAL A 158 -6.88 -3.57 16.91
C VAL A 158 -6.95 -4.80 17.80
N LYS A 159 -5.95 -5.01 18.67
CA LYS A 159 -5.96 -6.12 19.63
C LYS A 159 -7.19 -6.07 20.52
N TYR A 160 -7.47 -4.92 21.11
CA TYR A 160 -8.63 -4.76 22.02
C TYR A 160 -9.96 -4.81 21.27
N ILE A 161 -10.02 -4.32 20.04
CA ILE A 161 -11.19 -4.46 19.16
C ILE A 161 -11.45 -5.95 18.88
N ARG A 162 -10.41 -6.71 18.51
CA ARG A 162 -10.51 -8.15 18.28
C ARG A 162 -10.99 -8.91 19.53
N GLU A 163 -10.49 -8.57 20.70
CA GLU A 163 -10.94 -9.18 21.97
C GLU A 163 -12.44 -8.95 22.18
N GLU A 164 -12.95 -7.75 21.89
CA GLU A 164 -14.38 -7.45 21.97
C GLU A 164 -15.20 -8.15 20.89
N MET A 165 -14.67 -8.30 19.68
CA MET A 165 -15.33 -9.08 18.61
C MET A 165 -15.52 -10.55 19.08
N ILE A 166 -14.48 -11.17 19.59
CA ILE A 166 -14.55 -12.54 20.10
C ILE A 166 -15.58 -12.68 21.22
N LYS A 167 -15.60 -11.76 22.18
CA LYS A 167 -16.57 -11.75 23.30
C LYS A 167 -18.03 -11.64 22.83
N ARG A 168 -18.26 -10.92 21.73
CA ARG A 168 -19.61 -10.67 21.18
C ARG A 168 -20.02 -11.68 20.10
N GLY A 169 -19.11 -12.53 19.64
CA GLY A 169 -19.37 -13.49 18.57
C GLY A 169 -19.49 -12.84 17.19
N ILE A 170 -18.80 -11.72 16.93
CA ILE A 170 -18.77 -11.00 15.65
C ILE A 170 -17.37 -10.99 15.07
#